data_3228f2dcb784ecbc09ed80617ea907fc
#
_entry.id   3228f2dcb784ecbc09ed80617ea907fc
#
_cell.length_a   1.000
_cell.length_b   1.000
_cell.length_c   1.000
_cell.angle_alpha   90.00
_cell.angle_beta   90.00
_cell.angle_gamma   90.00
#
_symmetry.space_group_name_H-M   'P 1'
#
loop_
_entity.id
_entity.type
_entity.pdbx_description
1 polymer ?
#
loop_
_entity_poly.entity_id
_entity_poly.type
_entity_poly.pdbx_seq_one_letter_code
_entity_poly.pdbx_strand_id
1 'polypeptide(L)'
;VSPKGKLIKTVKVPGNPFSTVTLRNGNLLVACGDAHQYIELDFEKEKIVRVVEEKQIEGAPLSFVAELFPVDGGGLFICNWQGHNREQAEGTPKLIEVDKNGKMIWSLTGYQETGMISAIYPFN
;
A
#
# COMPACT_ATOMS: atom_id res chain seq x y z
N VAL A 1 3.70 -9.81 18.27
CA VAL A 1 3.59 -10.98 19.17
C VAL A 1 4.97 -11.59 19.43
N SER A 2 5.15 -12.31 20.54
CA SER A 2 6.36 -13.09 20.82
C SER A 2 6.41 -14.36 19.96
N PRO A 3 7.60 -15.03 19.84
CA PRO A 3 7.70 -16.34 19.18
C PRO A 3 6.79 -17.42 19.77
N LYS A 4 6.30 -17.23 21.00
CA LYS A 4 5.33 -18.11 21.68
C LYS A 4 3.87 -17.67 21.50
N GLY A 5 3.60 -16.74 20.58
CA GLY A 5 2.25 -16.25 20.30
C GLY A 5 1.66 -15.27 21.32
N LYS A 6 2.42 -14.83 22.32
CA LYS A 6 1.94 -13.84 23.29
C LYS A 6 1.87 -12.45 22.65
N LEU A 7 0.74 -11.76 22.78
CA LEU A 7 0.62 -10.36 22.40
C LEU A 7 1.58 -9.50 23.22
N ILE A 8 2.45 -8.76 22.55
CA ILE A 8 3.43 -7.86 23.22
C ILE A 8 2.93 -6.43 23.11
N LYS A 9 2.48 -6.00 21.91
CA LYS A 9 2.12 -4.63 21.61
C LYS A 9 1.10 -4.56 20.50
N THR A 10 0.21 -3.58 20.56
CA THR A 10 -0.77 -3.25 19.51
C THR A 10 -0.73 -1.76 19.24
N VAL A 11 -0.68 -1.38 17.98
CA VAL A 11 -0.78 0.02 17.54
C VAL A 11 -2.00 0.14 16.63
N LYS A 12 -2.84 1.15 16.89
CA LYS A 12 -4.00 1.44 16.05
C LYS A 12 -3.55 2.14 14.78
N VAL A 13 -4.09 1.70 13.65
CA VAL A 13 -3.89 2.28 12.32
C VAL A 13 -5.25 2.54 11.66
N PRO A 14 -5.32 3.41 10.64
CA PRO A 14 -6.57 3.65 9.90
C PRO A 14 -7.10 2.40 9.21
N GLY A 15 -8.39 2.28 9.11
CA GLY A 15 -9.10 1.23 8.36
C GLY A 15 -8.77 -0.19 8.80
N ASN A 16 -8.76 -1.08 7.83
CA ASN A 16 -8.41 -2.49 7.99
C ASN A 16 -7.01 -2.73 7.43
N PRO A 17 -5.96 -2.82 8.25
CA PRO A 17 -4.62 -3.10 7.76
C PRO A 17 -4.59 -4.47 7.07
N PHE A 18 -4.16 -4.49 5.82
CA PHE A 18 -4.15 -5.70 5.00
C PHE A 18 -2.76 -6.31 4.91
N SER A 19 -1.74 -5.48 4.67
CA SER A 19 -0.35 -5.94 4.64
C SER A 19 0.59 -4.91 5.27
N THR A 20 1.78 -5.38 5.62
CA THR A 20 2.85 -4.53 6.15
C THR A 20 4.19 -4.96 5.57
N VAL A 21 5.08 -3.99 5.37
CA VAL A 21 6.48 -4.24 5.02
C VAL A 21 7.40 -3.37 5.86
N THR A 22 8.50 -3.96 6.32
CA THR A 22 9.51 -3.23 7.10
C THR A 22 10.46 -2.48 6.18
N LEU A 23 10.62 -1.18 6.42
CA LEU A 23 11.57 -0.34 5.73
C LEU A 23 13.00 -0.50 6.31
N ARG A 24 14.01 -0.05 5.55
CA ARG A 24 15.42 -0.08 6.00
C ARG A 24 15.68 0.73 7.27
N ASN A 25 14.88 1.77 7.52
CA ASN A 25 14.95 2.59 8.76
C ASN A 25 14.25 1.95 9.96
N GLY A 26 13.66 0.76 9.81
CA GLY A 26 12.93 0.04 10.85
C GLY A 26 11.44 0.41 10.96
N ASN A 27 10.96 1.45 10.28
CA ASN A 27 9.55 1.78 10.22
C ASN A 27 8.77 0.74 9.41
N LEU A 28 7.47 0.70 9.60
CA LEU A 28 6.57 -0.14 8.82
C LEU A 28 5.81 0.71 7.81
N LEU A 29 5.76 0.29 6.53
CA LEU A 29 4.68 0.69 5.64
C LEU A 29 3.49 -0.21 5.90
N VAL A 30 2.30 0.37 6.03
CA VAL A 30 1.06 -0.34 6.29
C VAL A 30 0.05 -0.01 5.20
N ALA A 31 -0.39 -1.01 4.48
CA ALA A 31 -1.49 -0.91 3.53
C ALA A 31 -2.82 -0.94 4.31
N CYS A 32 -3.58 0.16 4.26
CA CYS A 32 -4.74 0.38 5.12
C CYS A 32 -6.08 -0.03 4.46
N GLY A 33 -6.04 -0.84 3.40
CA GLY A 33 -7.23 -1.44 2.77
C GLY A 33 -8.33 -0.43 2.45
N ASP A 34 -9.51 -0.62 3.04
CA ASP A 34 -10.70 0.22 2.82
C ASP A 34 -10.58 1.67 3.34
N ALA A 35 -9.50 2.02 4.02
CA ALA A 35 -9.23 3.42 4.34
C ALA A 35 -8.67 4.21 3.14
N HIS A 36 -8.50 3.58 1.97
CA HIS A 36 -8.02 4.20 0.73
C HIS A 36 -6.70 4.96 0.89
N GLN A 37 -5.80 4.41 1.70
CA GLN A 37 -4.53 5.05 2.03
C GLN A 37 -3.47 4.04 2.45
N TYR A 38 -2.24 4.49 2.52
CA TYR A 38 -1.19 3.78 3.24
C TYR A 38 -0.43 4.74 4.15
N ILE A 39 0.22 4.18 5.16
CA ILE A 39 0.94 4.96 6.15
C ILE A 39 2.36 4.44 6.35
N GLU A 40 3.26 5.29 6.80
CA GLU A 40 4.51 4.91 7.43
C GLU A 40 4.37 5.06 8.95
N LEU A 41 4.66 4.00 9.68
CA LEU A 41 4.49 3.87 11.11
C LEU A 41 5.84 3.62 11.79
N ASP A 42 6.25 4.51 12.70
CA ASP A 42 7.26 4.19 13.71
C ASP A 42 6.58 3.36 14.82
N PHE A 43 6.73 2.03 14.71
CA PHE A 43 6.05 1.09 15.59
C PHE A 43 6.56 1.18 17.03
N GLU A 44 7.85 1.49 17.22
CA GLU A 44 8.43 1.62 18.55
C GLU A 44 7.88 2.83 19.30
N LYS A 45 7.73 3.95 18.60
CA LYS A 45 7.17 5.19 19.15
C LYS A 45 5.65 5.28 19.04
N GLU A 46 5.00 4.27 18.43
CA GLU A 46 3.54 4.25 18.19
C GLU A 46 3.05 5.49 17.42
N LYS A 47 3.86 5.98 16.49
CA LYS A 47 3.59 7.22 15.78
C LYS A 47 3.49 7.00 14.27
N ILE A 48 2.39 7.47 13.68
CA ILE A 48 2.29 7.61 12.23
C ILE A 48 3.16 8.80 11.84
N VAL A 49 4.17 8.55 10.99
CA VAL A 49 5.14 9.57 10.54
C VAL A 49 4.81 10.09 9.15
N ARG A 50 4.05 9.32 8.36
CA ARG A 50 3.59 9.71 7.03
C ARG A 50 2.24 9.08 6.73
N VAL A 51 1.38 9.82 6.03
CA VAL A 51 0.12 9.32 5.44
C VAL A 51 0.14 9.65 3.97
N VAL A 52 -0.31 8.73 3.13
CA VAL A 52 -0.60 8.97 1.71
C VAL A 52 -2.07 8.61 1.48
N GLU A 53 -2.87 9.64 1.26
CA GLU A 53 -4.33 9.56 1.16
C GLU A 53 -4.81 9.26 -0.27
N GLU A 54 -6.08 8.92 -0.41
CA GLU A 54 -6.76 8.49 -1.64
C GLU A 54 -6.38 9.29 -2.88
N LYS A 55 -6.39 10.62 -2.81
CA LYS A 55 -6.20 11.51 -3.99
C LYS A 55 -4.82 12.15 -4.05
N GLN A 56 -3.90 11.72 -3.23
CA GLN A 56 -2.60 12.36 -3.11
C GLN A 56 -1.65 12.00 -4.28
N ILE A 57 -1.85 10.85 -4.91
CA ILE A 57 -1.10 10.46 -6.10
C ILE A 57 -1.86 10.94 -7.34
N GLU A 58 -1.31 11.92 -8.05
CA GLU A 58 -1.93 12.48 -9.25
C GLU A 58 -2.17 11.39 -10.32
N GLY A 59 -3.39 11.29 -10.82
CA GLY A 59 -3.79 10.31 -11.82
C GLY A 59 -3.96 8.88 -11.33
N ALA A 60 -3.76 8.62 -10.03
CA ALA A 60 -3.87 7.28 -9.45
C ALA A 60 -4.57 7.30 -8.08
N PRO A 61 -5.88 7.53 -8.04
CA PRO A 61 -6.62 7.49 -6.79
C PRO A 61 -6.51 6.10 -6.16
N LEU A 62 -6.21 6.07 -4.85
CA LEU A 62 -6.13 4.82 -4.11
C LEU A 62 -7.53 4.28 -3.85
N SER A 63 -7.71 2.99 -4.09
CA SER A 63 -8.90 2.21 -3.73
C SER A 63 -8.57 1.35 -2.50
N PHE A 64 -8.74 0.04 -2.56
CA PHE A 64 -8.28 -0.83 -1.50
C PHE A 64 -6.77 -1.06 -1.64
N VAL A 65 -5.98 -0.43 -0.78
CA VAL A 65 -4.53 -0.64 -0.77
C VAL A 65 -4.22 -2.00 -0.16
N ALA A 66 -3.84 -2.97 -1.01
CA ALA A 66 -3.64 -4.35 -0.59
C ALA A 66 -2.20 -4.65 -0.23
N GLU A 67 -1.25 -4.24 -1.07
CA GLU A 67 0.16 -4.51 -0.83
C GLU A 67 1.03 -3.32 -1.24
N LEU A 68 2.15 -3.20 -0.55
CA LEU A 68 3.18 -2.19 -0.77
C LEU A 68 4.53 -2.90 -0.95
N PHE A 69 5.21 -2.64 -2.05
CA PHE A 69 6.52 -3.22 -2.32
C PHE A 69 7.56 -2.11 -2.55
N PRO A 70 8.41 -1.80 -1.55
CA PRO A 70 9.49 -0.83 -1.70
C PRO A 70 10.54 -1.33 -2.70
N VAL A 71 10.98 -0.42 -3.60
CA VAL A 71 12.05 -0.70 -4.55
C VAL A 71 13.31 0.08 -4.21
N ASP A 72 14.43 -0.37 -4.76
CA ASP A 72 15.69 0.34 -4.60
C ASP A 72 15.59 1.76 -5.17
N GLY A 73 16.24 2.71 -4.49
CA GLY A 73 16.13 4.13 -4.85
C GLY A 73 14.98 4.87 -4.16
N GLY A 74 14.16 4.18 -3.34
CA GLY A 74 13.11 4.80 -2.53
C GLY A 74 11.75 4.91 -3.21
N GLY A 75 11.57 4.27 -4.36
CA GLY A 75 10.26 4.11 -5.00
C GLY A 75 9.39 3.05 -4.32
N LEU A 76 8.15 2.91 -4.79
CA LEU A 76 7.19 2.00 -4.23
C LEU A 76 6.23 1.48 -5.30
N PHE A 77 6.03 0.16 -5.36
CA PHE A 77 4.85 -0.42 -6.01
C PHE A 77 3.69 -0.51 -5.02
N ILE A 78 2.49 -0.19 -5.50
CA ILE A 78 1.24 -0.18 -4.74
C ILE A 78 0.25 -1.08 -5.46
N CYS A 79 -0.16 -2.17 -4.83
CA CYS A 79 -1.28 -2.97 -5.29
C CYS A 79 -2.59 -2.29 -4.86
N ASN A 80 -3.27 -1.70 -5.82
CA ASN A 80 -4.48 -0.91 -5.65
C ASN A 80 -5.71 -1.75 -6.04
N TRP A 81 -6.08 -2.71 -5.19
CA TRP A 81 -7.14 -3.67 -5.45
C TRP A 81 -8.52 -3.00 -5.50
N GLN A 82 -9.37 -3.40 -6.43
CA GLN A 82 -10.66 -2.74 -6.68
C GLN A 82 -11.85 -3.70 -6.58
N GLY A 83 -11.65 -4.85 -5.93
CA GLY A 83 -12.65 -5.89 -5.88
C GLY A 83 -13.99 -5.51 -5.24
N HIS A 84 -14.03 -4.49 -4.39
CA HIS A 84 -15.25 -3.98 -3.79
C HIS A 84 -16.02 -3.03 -4.73
N ASN A 85 -15.36 -2.42 -5.73
CA ASN A 85 -15.91 -1.42 -6.65
C ASN A 85 -15.67 -1.78 -8.11
N ARG A 86 -16.11 -2.95 -8.53
CA ARG A 86 -15.85 -3.50 -9.87
C ARG A 86 -16.33 -2.62 -11.02
N GLU A 87 -17.41 -1.86 -10.83
CA GLU A 87 -17.95 -0.95 -11.84
C GLU A 87 -17.04 0.25 -12.11
N GLN A 88 -16.22 0.64 -11.14
CA GLN A 88 -15.27 1.75 -11.25
C GLN A 88 -13.84 1.28 -11.59
N ALA A 89 -13.65 -0.03 -11.72
CA ALA A 89 -12.32 -0.63 -11.87
C ALA A 89 -11.66 -0.32 -13.22
N GLU A 90 -12.43 -0.03 -14.25
CA GLU A 90 -11.91 -0.01 -15.63
C GLU A 90 -10.98 1.18 -15.93
N GLY A 91 -11.11 2.29 -15.30
CA GLY A 91 -10.23 3.46 -15.49
C GLY A 91 -9.21 3.68 -14.36
N THR A 92 -9.34 2.94 -13.28
CA THR A 92 -8.50 3.13 -12.08
C THR A 92 -7.27 2.23 -12.13
N PRO A 93 -6.07 2.77 -11.92
CA PRO A 93 -4.85 1.97 -11.84
C PRO A 93 -4.95 0.91 -10.75
N LYS A 94 -4.65 -0.34 -11.08
CA LYS A 94 -4.65 -1.48 -10.14
C LYS A 94 -3.26 -1.84 -9.62
N LEU A 95 -2.22 -1.44 -10.34
CA LEU A 95 -0.84 -1.45 -9.91
C LEU A 95 -0.24 -0.10 -10.25
N ILE A 96 0.40 0.51 -9.27
CA ILE A 96 0.95 1.86 -9.37
C ILE A 96 2.41 1.79 -8.95
N GLU A 97 3.29 2.40 -9.73
CA GLU A 97 4.67 2.66 -9.32
C GLU A 97 4.86 4.14 -9.08
N VAL A 98 5.35 4.50 -7.91
CA VAL A 98 5.73 5.87 -7.55
C VAL A 98 7.23 5.98 -7.29
N ASP A 99 7.80 7.15 -7.60
CA ASP A 99 9.16 7.48 -7.24
C ASP A 99 9.31 7.81 -5.74
N LYS A 100 10.53 8.11 -5.32
CA LYS A 100 10.84 8.51 -3.93
C LYS A 100 10.10 9.76 -3.43
N ASN A 101 9.58 10.58 -4.35
CA ASN A 101 8.82 11.79 -4.03
C ASN A 101 7.30 11.52 -4.00
N GLY A 102 6.86 10.29 -4.28
CA GLY A 102 5.47 9.90 -4.37
C GLY A 102 4.79 10.27 -5.69
N LYS A 103 5.55 10.63 -6.72
CA LYS A 103 5.02 10.90 -8.06
C LYS A 103 4.86 9.58 -8.81
N MET A 104 3.69 9.36 -9.42
CA MET A 104 3.47 8.21 -10.28
C MET A 104 4.40 8.27 -11.51
N ILE A 105 5.14 7.19 -11.74
CA ILE A 105 6.03 7.02 -12.89
C ILE A 105 5.51 5.96 -13.84
N TRP A 106 4.70 5.03 -13.36
CA TRP A 106 4.07 3.99 -14.16
C TRP A 106 2.80 3.47 -13.48
N SER A 107 1.86 2.96 -14.28
CA SER A 107 0.68 2.26 -13.76
C SER A 107 0.14 1.24 -14.74
N LEU A 108 -0.56 0.23 -14.21
CA LEU A 108 -1.31 -0.76 -14.96
C LEU A 108 -2.79 -0.56 -14.71
N THR A 109 -3.55 -0.35 -15.78
CA THR A 109 -5.02 -0.32 -15.81
C THR A 109 -5.56 -1.51 -16.61
N GLY A 110 -6.86 -1.60 -16.81
CA GLY A 110 -7.45 -2.63 -17.67
C GLY A 110 -7.78 -3.93 -16.91
N TYR A 111 -9.00 -4.00 -16.36
CA TYR A 111 -9.47 -5.16 -15.59
C TYR A 111 -9.61 -6.43 -16.43
N GLN A 112 -10.02 -6.32 -17.69
CA GLN A 112 -10.35 -7.47 -18.53
C GLN A 112 -9.15 -8.33 -18.89
N GLU A 113 -7.95 -7.73 -18.97
CA GLU A 113 -6.73 -8.42 -19.38
C GLU A 113 -6.02 -9.13 -18.23
N THR A 114 -6.01 -8.54 -17.04
CA THR A 114 -5.17 -9.01 -15.92
C THR A 114 -5.95 -9.34 -14.65
N GLY A 115 -7.26 -9.07 -14.60
CA GLY A 115 -8.05 -9.24 -13.38
C GLY A 115 -7.65 -8.26 -12.26
N MET A 116 -7.89 -8.65 -11.01
CA MET A 116 -7.52 -7.88 -9.82
C MET A 116 -6.13 -8.26 -9.34
N ILE A 117 -5.35 -7.27 -8.89
CA ILE A 117 -4.00 -7.48 -8.35
C ILE A 117 -4.04 -7.14 -6.86
N SER A 118 -3.76 -8.13 -6.01
CA SER A 118 -3.69 -7.95 -4.56
C SER A 118 -2.27 -8.08 -4.02
N ALA A 119 -1.37 -8.72 -4.78
CA ALA A 119 0.02 -8.91 -4.40
C ALA A 119 0.92 -8.99 -5.64
N ILE A 120 2.17 -8.60 -5.49
CA ILE A 120 3.22 -8.71 -6.52
C ILE A 120 4.52 -9.21 -5.89
N TYR A 121 5.34 -9.84 -6.72
CA TYR A 121 6.72 -10.16 -6.38
C TYR A 121 7.61 -9.82 -7.58
N PRO A 122 8.25 -8.66 -7.59
CA PRO A 122 9.18 -8.28 -8.65
C PRO A 122 10.42 -9.18 -8.64
N PHE A 123 10.81 -9.67 -9.81
CA PHE A 123 12.07 -10.41 -10.01
C PHE A 123 13.14 -9.45 -10.52
N ASN A 124 14.34 -9.58 -10.01
CA ASN A 124 15.53 -8.91 -10.52
C ASN A 124 16.18 -9.75 -11.62
#